data_645eca7b48221cb8b9acd1910579ae73
#
_entry.id   645eca7b48221cb8b9acd1910579ae73
#
_cell.length_a   1.000
_cell.length_b   1.000
_cell.length_c   1.000
_cell.angle_alpha   90.00
_cell.angle_beta   90.00
_cell.angle_gamma   90.00
#
_symmetry.space_group_name_H-M   'P 1'
#
loop_
_entity.id
_entity.type
_entity.pdbx_description
1 polymer ?
#
loop_
_entity_poly.entity_id
_entity_poly.type
_entity_poly.pdbx_seq_one_letter_code
_entity_poly.pdbx_strand_id
1 'polypeptide(L)'
;IRVPRVVNGVEQMVEIEVDADAGPGWGPNDKHKLLNHRMTRVDGPLKATGVAKYTYDQRLPGMLYARVLRSPHAHARVTKLDTDAATKIPGVKAIIPAPLTEVRFAGAPVAAVAATTPEIAGDALRAIKVTYEVLPHVVHAHAAIRPDAPKVVAEENNLQEKQKNGDAQKAEAAFATADAIVEGEYITPRIHHACLETHGMVVDYRGGDSATIYASTQGTFTIHGDAAKELGLAENAVTTTVEHMGGGFGSKFGLGLEGMLACRLSKQTRSPVKLMFTRYDEFVMAGN
;
A
#
# COMPACT_ATOMS: atom_id res chain seq x y z
N ILE A 1 -31.08 -23.11 10.92
CA ILE A 1 -30.26 -22.67 12.05
C ILE A 1 -30.19 -21.16 12.13
N ARG A 2 -30.03 -20.61 13.33
CA ARG A 2 -29.83 -19.17 13.53
C ARG A 2 -28.32 -18.88 13.61
N VAL A 3 -27.86 -17.98 12.77
CA VAL A 3 -26.45 -17.55 12.75
C VAL A 3 -26.36 -16.02 12.90
N PRO A 4 -25.36 -15.51 13.61
CA PRO A 4 -25.13 -14.08 13.67
C PRO A 4 -24.64 -13.58 12.31
N ARG A 5 -25.24 -12.51 11.82
CA ARG A 5 -24.85 -11.86 10.57
C ARG A 5 -24.91 -10.34 10.74
N VAL A 6 -23.92 -9.63 10.23
CA VAL A 6 -23.95 -8.17 10.21
C VAL A 6 -24.76 -7.71 9.01
N VAL A 7 -25.90 -7.07 9.26
CA VAL A 7 -26.77 -6.49 8.23
C VAL A 7 -26.84 -4.98 8.51
N ASN A 8 -26.43 -4.19 7.53
CA ASN A 8 -26.36 -2.71 7.64
C ASN A 8 -25.58 -2.21 8.89
N GLY A 9 -24.48 -2.91 9.22
CA GLY A 9 -23.64 -2.53 10.38
C GLY A 9 -24.16 -2.96 11.76
N VAL A 10 -25.31 -3.68 11.81
CA VAL A 10 -25.89 -4.20 13.04
C VAL A 10 -25.83 -5.72 13.02
N GLU A 11 -25.33 -6.31 14.11
CA GLU A 11 -25.35 -7.77 14.27
C GLU A 11 -26.75 -8.25 14.53
N GLN A 12 -27.25 -9.13 13.67
CA GLN A 12 -28.59 -9.72 13.75
C GLN A 12 -28.50 -11.23 13.63
N MET A 13 -29.35 -11.93 14.39
CA MET A 13 -29.52 -13.38 14.23
C MET A 13 -30.42 -13.64 13.04
N VAL A 14 -29.82 -14.16 11.97
CA VAL A 14 -30.53 -14.51 10.73
C VAL A 14 -30.78 -16.02 10.71
N GLU A 15 -32.02 -16.40 10.37
CA GLU A 15 -32.39 -17.79 10.16
C GLU A 15 -31.95 -18.20 8.76
N ILE A 16 -31.10 -19.22 8.65
CA ILE A 16 -30.72 -19.84 7.37
C ILE A 16 -31.19 -21.27 7.31
N GLU A 17 -31.79 -21.64 6.19
CA GLU A 17 -32.06 -23.03 5.89
C GLU A 17 -30.76 -23.77 5.62
N VAL A 18 -30.51 -24.84 6.34
CA VAL A 18 -29.45 -25.79 6.07
C VAL A 18 -30.06 -27.11 5.69
N ASP A 19 -29.52 -27.72 4.68
CA ASP A 19 -29.95 -29.06 4.27
C ASP A 19 -29.71 -30.03 5.43
N ALA A 20 -30.79 -30.58 5.94
CA ALA A 20 -30.75 -31.56 7.05
C ALA A 20 -30.03 -32.86 6.66
N ASP A 21 -29.98 -33.13 5.36
CA ASP A 21 -29.29 -34.28 4.76
C ASP A 21 -27.83 -33.97 4.36
N ALA A 22 -27.34 -32.76 4.59
CA ALA A 22 -25.92 -32.51 4.56
C ALA A 22 -25.29 -33.39 5.65
N GLY A 23 -24.86 -34.56 5.28
CA GLY A 23 -24.29 -35.57 6.18
C GLY A 23 -23.15 -34.98 7.05
N PRO A 24 -22.66 -35.68 8.05
CA PRO A 24 -21.62 -35.22 8.90
C PRO A 24 -20.46 -34.70 8.02
N GLY A 25 -19.96 -33.53 8.35
CA GLY A 25 -18.78 -32.97 7.65
C GLY A 25 -17.64 -34.02 7.58
N TRP A 26 -16.68 -33.81 6.74
CA TRP A 26 -15.58 -34.74 6.51
C TRP A 26 -14.97 -35.26 7.81
N GLY A 27 -14.92 -36.59 7.94
CA GLY A 27 -14.27 -37.25 9.05
C GLY A 27 -12.75 -37.32 8.88
N PRO A 28 -12.01 -37.57 9.97
CA PRO A 28 -10.56 -37.63 9.92
C PRO A 28 -10.00 -38.75 9.03
N ASN A 29 -10.81 -39.76 8.74
CA ASN A 29 -10.45 -40.95 7.94
C ASN A 29 -11.05 -40.95 6.53
N ASP A 30 -11.73 -39.88 6.13
CA ASP A 30 -12.35 -39.81 4.81
C ASP A 30 -11.29 -39.76 3.71
N LYS A 31 -11.51 -40.56 2.67
CA LYS A 31 -10.64 -40.58 1.50
C LYS A 31 -11.10 -39.53 0.50
N HIS A 32 -10.30 -38.48 0.36
CA HIS A 32 -10.55 -37.39 -0.58
C HIS A 32 -9.74 -37.58 -1.87
N LYS A 33 -10.24 -37.04 -2.98
CA LYS A 33 -9.54 -37.08 -4.28
C LYS A 33 -8.38 -36.08 -4.34
N LEU A 34 -8.46 -34.98 -3.63
CA LEU A 34 -7.49 -33.90 -3.65
C LEU A 34 -6.77 -33.69 -2.32
N LEU A 35 -7.51 -33.73 -1.20
CA LEU A 35 -6.94 -33.57 0.13
C LEU A 35 -6.05 -34.77 0.48
N ASN A 36 -4.95 -34.51 1.14
CA ASN A 36 -3.94 -35.51 1.52
C ASN A 36 -3.24 -36.21 0.35
N HIS A 37 -3.36 -35.66 -0.87
CA HIS A 37 -2.59 -36.10 -2.05
C HIS A 37 -1.55 -35.07 -2.42
N ARG A 38 -0.40 -35.56 -2.89
CA ARG A 38 0.64 -34.69 -3.47
C ARG A 38 0.14 -34.12 -4.78
N MET A 39 -0.17 -32.82 -4.80
CA MET A 39 -0.60 -32.10 -6.00
C MET A 39 0.53 -31.21 -6.51
N THR A 40 0.69 -31.18 -7.83
CA THR A 40 1.57 -30.20 -8.46
C THR A 40 0.92 -28.81 -8.40
N ARG A 41 1.69 -27.82 -8.03
CA ARG A 41 1.25 -26.42 -8.04
C ARG A 41 0.85 -26.01 -9.47
N VAL A 42 -0.35 -25.46 -9.65
CA VAL A 42 -0.89 -25.08 -10.98
C VAL A 42 0.02 -24.05 -11.68
N ASP A 43 0.51 -23.06 -10.93
CA ASP A 43 1.39 -21.99 -11.41
C ASP A 43 2.89 -22.35 -11.36
N GLY A 44 3.24 -23.54 -10.85
CA GLY A 44 4.62 -23.99 -10.66
C GLY A 44 5.44 -24.03 -11.93
N PRO A 45 4.97 -24.67 -13.01
CA PRO A 45 5.70 -24.73 -14.26
C PRO A 45 5.98 -23.36 -14.88
N LEU A 46 4.99 -22.46 -14.87
CA LEU A 46 5.13 -21.10 -15.40
C LEU A 46 6.20 -20.29 -14.65
N LYS A 47 6.23 -20.43 -13.32
CA LYS A 47 7.20 -19.77 -12.45
C LYS A 47 8.61 -20.35 -12.62
N ALA A 48 8.72 -21.66 -12.66
CA ALA A 48 10.01 -22.35 -12.77
C ALA A 48 10.70 -22.12 -14.13
N THR A 49 9.93 -21.92 -15.18
CA THR A 49 10.43 -21.67 -16.54
C THR A 49 10.61 -20.19 -16.89
N GLY A 50 10.21 -19.28 -16.00
CA GLY A 50 10.26 -17.83 -16.24
C GLY A 50 9.20 -17.31 -17.22
N VAL A 51 8.20 -18.11 -17.56
CA VAL A 51 7.07 -17.72 -18.44
C VAL A 51 6.06 -16.86 -17.68
N ALA A 52 5.92 -17.07 -16.35
CA ALA A 52 5.05 -16.29 -15.50
C ALA A 52 5.34 -14.78 -15.62
N LYS A 53 4.28 -13.98 -15.85
CA LYS A 53 4.40 -12.52 -15.96
C LYS A 53 3.91 -11.87 -14.68
N TYR A 54 4.79 -11.11 -14.06
CA TYR A 54 4.53 -10.30 -12.89
C TYR A 54 4.21 -8.86 -13.31
N THR A 55 3.71 -8.06 -12.40
CA THR A 55 3.49 -6.61 -12.66
C THR A 55 4.78 -5.93 -13.13
N TYR A 56 5.92 -6.32 -12.56
CA TYR A 56 7.23 -5.81 -12.97
C TYR A 56 7.56 -6.11 -14.44
N ASP A 57 7.03 -7.19 -15.01
CA ASP A 57 7.30 -7.63 -16.38
C ASP A 57 6.38 -6.97 -17.43
N GLN A 58 5.32 -6.29 -17.00
CA GLN A 58 4.38 -5.68 -17.94
C GLN A 58 5.08 -4.66 -18.85
N ARG A 59 4.78 -4.74 -20.14
CA ARG A 59 5.26 -3.81 -21.16
C ARG A 59 4.12 -3.51 -22.13
N LEU A 60 3.73 -2.24 -22.19
CA LEU A 60 2.63 -1.78 -23.03
C LEU A 60 3.14 -0.78 -24.08
N PRO A 61 2.53 -0.73 -25.27
CA PRO A 61 2.90 0.26 -26.28
C PRO A 61 2.74 1.68 -25.76
N GLY A 62 3.78 2.51 -25.92
CA GLY A 62 3.80 3.90 -25.46
C GLY A 62 3.87 4.09 -23.94
N MET A 63 4.21 3.02 -23.20
CA MET A 63 4.30 3.06 -21.73
C MET A 63 5.41 4.01 -21.27
N LEU A 64 5.07 4.82 -20.28
CA LEU A 64 5.98 5.68 -19.54
C LEU A 64 6.43 5.01 -18.25
N TYR A 65 7.59 5.42 -17.78
CA TYR A 65 8.19 4.94 -16.54
C TYR A 65 8.18 6.06 -15.51
N ALA A 66 7.63 5.79 -14.35
CA ALA A 66 7.57 6.79 -13.28
C ALA A 66 8.54 6.45 -12.14
N ARG A 67 9.08 7.51 -11.54
CA ARG A 67 9.91 7.47 -10.34
C ARG A 67 9.49 8.57 -9.36
N VAL A 68 9.80 8.38 -8.08
CA VAL A 68 9.39 9.27 -6.99
C VAL A 68 10.62 9.94 -6.39
N LEU A 69 10.57 11.27 -6.28
CA LEU A 69 11.53 12.06 -5.51
C LEU A 69 11.20 11.96 -4.03
N ARG A 70 12.19 11.66 -3.21
CA ARG A 70 12.08 11.42 -1.78
C ARG A 70 12.73 12.53 -0.96
N SER A 71 12.12 12.87 0.18
CA SER A 71 12.71 13.77 1.15
C SER A 71 13.89 13.12 1.89
N PRO A 72 15.02 13.81 2.06
CA PRO A 72 16.10 13.35 2.93
C PRO A 72 15.84 13.65 4.42
N HIS A 73 14.83 14.47 4.73
CA HIS A 73 14.56 14.95 6.08
C HIS A 73 13.50 14.10 6.79
N ALA A 74 13.71 13.91 8.08
CA ALA A 74 12.77 13.19 8.95
C ALA A 74 11.48 13.99 9.20
N HIS A 75 11.60 15.33 9.27
CA HIS A 75 10.45 16.22 9.36
C HIS A 75 10.82 17.56 8.71
N ALA A 76 10.06 17.96 7.72
CA ALA A 76 10.29 19.22 7.00
C ALA A 76 9.04 19.66 6.25
N ARG A 77 8.97 20.95 5.96
CA ARG A 77 7.99 21.50 5.02
C ARG A 77 8.69 21.80 3.68
N VAL A 78 8.08 21.37 2.59
CA VAL A 78 8.52 21.73 1.25
C VAL A 78 8.02 23.15 0.97
N THR A 79 8.94 24.11 0.94
CA THR A 79 8.61 25.52 0.71
C THR A 79 8.71 25.92 -0.76
N LYS A 80 9.55 25.21 -1.54
CA LYS A 80 9.67 25.41 -2.97
C LYS A 80 10.02 24.10 -3.67
N LEU A 81 9.34 23.85 -4.79
CA LEU A 81 9.65 22.77 -5.71
C LEU A 81 9.91 23.39 -7.09
N ASP A 82 11.17 23.38 -7.53
CA ASP A 82 11.59 23.92 -8.82
C ASP A 82 11.84 22.76 -9.79
N THR A 83 10.98 22.64 -10.78
CA THR A 83 10.99 21.56 -11.79
C THR A 83 11.46 22.04 -13.17
N ASP A 84 11.84 23.30 -13.34
CA ASP A 84 12.12 23.92 -14.63
C ASP A 84 13.22 23.21 -15.43
N ALA A 85 14.29 22.83 -14.76
CA ALA A 85 15.39 22.09 -15.39
C ALA A 85 14.96 20.67 -15.78
N ALA A 86 14.22 19.98 -14.91
CA ALA A 86 13.74 18.63 -15.12
C ALA A 86 12.73 18.54 -16.29
N THR A 87 11.83 19.52 -16.39
CA THR A 87 10.81 19.57 -17.45
C THR A 87 11.43 19.71 -18.84
N LYS A 88 12.60 20.32 -18.96
CA LYS A 88 13.32 20.51 -20.22
C LYS A 88 14.09 19.28 -20.71
N ILE A 89 14.22 18.24 -19.88
CA ILE A 89 14.93 17.01 -20.27
C ILE A 89 14.12 16.27 -21.33
N PRO A 90 14.71 15.98 -22.51
CA PRO A 90 14.02 15.26 -23.56
C PRO A 90 13.55 13.87 -23.05
N GLY A 91 12.26 13.57 -23.31
CA GLY A 91 11.67 12.30 -22.86
C GLY A 91 10.90 12.40 -21.55
N VAL A 92 11.03 13.47 -20.77
CA VAL A 92 10.13 13.75 -19.64
C VAL A 92 8.76 14.15 -20.18
N LYS A 93 7.70 13.56 -19.63
CA LYS A 93 6.30 13.75 -20.09
C LYS A 93 5.42 14.43 -19.05
N ALA A 94 5.68 14.15 -17.76
CA ALA A 94 4.95 14.80 -16.67
C ALA A 94 5.79 14.83 -15.39
N ILE A 95 5.58 15.87 -14.62
CA ILE A 95 6.08 16.00 -13.24
C ILE A 95 4.91 16.47 -12.39
N ILE A 96 4.62 15.75 -11.31
CA ILE A 96 3.58 16.12 -10.36
C ILE A 96 4.15 16.24 -8.95
N PRO A 97 3.70 17.21 -8.14
CA PRO A 97 4.04 17.26 -6.72
C PRO A 97 3.38 16.09 -5.99
N ALA A 98 3.96 15.67 -4.90
CA ALA A 98 3.30 14.77 -3.95
C ALA A 98 2.11 15.49 -3.27
N PRO A 99 1.13 14.73 -2.75
CA PRO A 99 -0.09 15.31 -2.18
C PRO A 99 0.15 16.12 -0.90
N LEU A 100 1.27 15.86 -0.21
CA LEU A 100 1.59 16.51 1.06
C LEU A 100 2.80 17.44 0.91
N THR A 101 2.68 18.64 1.42
CA THR A 101 3.77 19.63 1.49
C THR A 101 4.64 19.47 2.75
N GLU A 102 4.13 18.78 3.76
CA GLU A 102 4.86 18.45 4.98
C GLU A 102 5.25 16.97 4.99
N VAL A 103 6.56 16.72 5.05
CA VAL A 103 7.14 15.37 5.12
C VAL A 103 7.43 15.03 6.57
N ARG A 104 7.09 13.82 7.00
CA ARG A 104 7.14 13.38 8.40
C ARG A 104 8.06 12.18 8.63
N PHE A 105 8.78 11.74 7.60
CA PHE A 105 9.81 10.71 7.69
C PHE A 105 10.81 10.86 6.53
N ALA A 106 12.03 10.42 6.73
CA ALA A 106 13.04 10.35 5.67
C ALA A 106 12.62 9.29 4.64
N GLY A 107 12.54 9.67 3.37
CA GLY A 107 11.96 8.85 2.32
C GLY A 107 10.53 9.23 1.94
N ALA A 108 9.88 10.18 2.64
CA ALA A 108 8.57 10.67 2.25
C ALA A 108 8.57 11.24 0.81
N PRO A 109 7.52 11.03 0.03
CA PRO A 109 7.44 11.49 -1.35
C PRO A 109 7.34 13.01 -1.42
N VAL A 110 8.00 13.60 -2.41
CA VAL A 110 7.99 15.05 -2.69
C VAL A 110 7.42 15.34 -4.07
N ALA A 111 7.78 14.55 -5.06
CA ALA A 111 7.29 14.66 -6.43
C ALA A 111 7.39 13.32 -7.15
N ALA A 112 6.66 13.18 -8.25
CA ALA A 112 6.81 12.05 -9.15
C ALA A 112 7.02 12.52 -10.58
N VAL A 113 7.85 11.81 -11.32
CA VAL A 113 8.17 12.08 -12.73
C VAL A 113 7.76 10.88 -13.57
N ALA A 114 7.14 11.13 -14.72
CA ALA A 114 6.93 10.14 -15.77
C ALA A 114 7.75 10.50 -17.00
N ALA A 115 8.51 9.55 -17.52
CA ALA A 115 9.37 9.71 -18.68
C ALA A 115 9.36 8.48 -19.59
N THR A 116 9.94 8.60 -20.77
CA THR A 116 9.97 7.53 -21.78
C THR A 116 10.85 6.36 -21.38
N THR A 117 11.83 6.55 -20.48
CA THR A 117 12.66 5.49 -19.90
C THR A 117 12.87 5.70 -18.39
N PRO A 118 13.19 4.63 -17.64
CA PRO A 118 13.50 4.74 -16.21
C PRO A 118 14.71 5.64 -15.92
N GLU A 119 15.70 5.66 -16.82
CA GLU A 119 16.93 6.47 -16.69
C GLU A 119 16.61 7.96 -16.80
N ILE A 120 15.82 8.34 -17.83
CA ILE A 120 15.36 9.74 -18.01
C ILE A 120 14.54 10.18 -16.81
N ALA A 121 13.66 9.33 -16.26
CA ALA A 121 12.93 9.65 -15.05
C ALA A 121 13.88 9.89 -13.87
N GLY A 122 14.94 9.08 -13.74
CA GLY A 122 15.98 9.25 -12.73
C GLY A 122 16.78 10.53 -12.90
N ASP A 123 17.17 10.90 -14.13
CA ASP A 123 17.86 12.14 -14.45
C ASP A 123 17.00 13.36 -14.11
N ALA A 124 15.73 13.29 -14.45
CA ALA A 124 14.77 14.34 -14.11
C ALA A 124 14.63 14.54 -12.60
N LEU A 125 14.57 13.46 -11.80
CA LEU A 125 14.55 13.57 -10.34
C LEU A 125 15.79 14.32 -9.80
N ARG A 126 16.97 14.06 -10.35
CA ARG A 126 18.21 14.74 -9.95
C ARG A 126 18.24 16.22 -10.34
N ALA A 127 17.52 16.61 -11.38
CA ALA A 127 17.43 17.99 -11.85
C ALA A 127 16.40 18.83 -11.06
N ILE A 128 15.47 18.18 -10.34
CA ILE A 128 14.50 18.88 -9.48
C ILE A 128 15.21 19.46 -8.27
N LYS A 129 14.98 20.74 -7.99
CA LYS A 129 15.49 21.42 -6.79
C LYS A 129 14.36 21.60 -5.80
N VAL A 130 14.62 21.21 -4.55
CA VAL A 130 13.64 21.32 -3.45
C VAL A 130 14.25 22.21 -2.36
N THR A 131 13.44 23.17 -1.89
CA THR A 131 13.79 23.95 -0.69
C THR A 131 12.95 23.45 0.47
N TYR A 132 13.62 23.15 1.57
CA TYR A 132 12.98 22.64 2.78
C TYR A 132 13.16 23.61 3.94
N GLU A 133 12.10 23.76 4.72
CA GLU A 133 12.14 24.25 6.09
C GLU A 133 12.21 23.01 6.99
N VAL A 134 13.39 22.74 7.57
CA VAL A 134 13.57 21.59 8.46
C VAL A 134 12.89 21.85 9.79
N LEU A 135 12.06 20.91 10.23
CA LEU A 135 11.26 21.00 11.44
C LEU A 135 11.81 20.07 12.53
N PRO A 136 11.56 20.40 13.82
CA PRO A 136 11.88 19.49 14.90
C PRO A 136 11.24 18.12 14.70
N HIS A 137 11.94 17.05 15.06
CA HIS A 137 11.47 15.68 14.89
C HIS A 137 11.86 14.79 16.06
N VAL A 138 11.21 13.64 16.14
CA VAL A 138 11.51 12.59 17.10
C VAL A 138 11.41 11.24 16.41
N VAL A 139 12.37 10.33 16.67
CA VAL A 139 12.48 9.06 15.96
C VAL A 139 12.02 7.88 16.82
N HIS A 140 12.34 7.93 18.13
CA HIS A 140 12.05 6.81 19.03
C HIS A 140 10.68 6.96 19.69
N ALA A 141 9.89 5.89 19.71
CA ALA A 141 8.52 5.88 20.26
C ALA A 141 8.46 6.37 21.72
N HIS A 142 9.36 5.89 22.59
CA HIS A 142 9.42 6.35 23.99
C HIS A 142 9.76 7.84 24.14
N ALA A 143 10.55 8.39 23.22
CA ALA A 143 10.84 9.82 23.20
C ALA A 143 9.66 10.64 22.66
N ALA A 144 8.88 10.06 21.73
CA ALA A 144 7.76 10.73 21.07
C ALA A 144 6.58 11.02 22.00
N ILE A 145 6.38 10.19 23.03
CA ILE A 145 5.27 10.34 24.01
C ILE A 145 5.60 11.27 25.18
N ARG A 146 6.83 11.77 25.28
CA ARG A 146 7.21 12.70 26.33
C ARG A 146 6.49 14.05 26.20
N PRO A 147 6.15 14.72 27.30
CA PRO A 147 5.46 16.00 27.24
C PRO A 147 6.20 17.12 26.50
N ASP A 148 7.55 17.05 26.52
CA ASP A 148 8.47 17.98 25.86
C ASP A 148 8.88 17.58 24.44
N ALA A 149 8.36 16.47 23.93
CA ALA A 149 8.70 15.97 22.61
C ALA A 149 8.22 16.93 21.50
N PRO A 150 9.01 17.07 20.40
CA PRO A 150 8.53 17.74 19.20
C PRO A 150 7.22 17.11 18.70
N LYS A 151 6.21 17.94 18.45
CA LYS A 151 4.93 17.48 17.92
C LYS A 151 5.02 17.35 16.41
N VAL A 152 5.08 16.11 15.93
CA VAL A 152 5.07 15.77 14.50
C VAL A 152 3.64 15.56 14.02
N VAL A 153 2.79 14.98 14.88
CA VAL A 153 1.34 14.93 14.70
C VAL A 153 0.73 15.83 15.77
N ALA A 154 0.38 17.06 15.38
CA ALA A 154 0.11 18.15 16.33
C ALA A 154 -1.10 17.94 17.26
N GLU A 155 -2.09 17.19 16.81
CA GLU A 155 -3.38 17.09 17.50
C GLU A 155 -3.37 16.15 18.72
N GLU A 156 -2.43 15.19 18.79
CA GLU A 156 -2.47 14.11 19.76
C GLU A 156 -1.13 13.81 20.45
N ASN A 157 -0.25 14.80 20.60
CA ASN A 157 1.08 14.60 21.22
C ASN A 157 1.85 13.40 20.65
N ASN A 158 1.78 13.19 19.31
CA ASN A 158 2.34 12.02 18.59
C ASN A 158 1.67 10.67 18.93
N LEU A 159 0.58 10.66 19.65
CA LEU A 159 -0.14 9.45 20.05
C LEU A 159 -1.47 9.38 19.28
N GLN A 160 -1.65 8.34 18.47
CA GLN A 160 -2.92 8.02 17.84
C GLN A 160 -3.58 6.84 18.55
N GLU A 161 -4.60 7.13 19.35
CA GLU A 161 -5.41 6.10 19.99
C GLU A 161 -6.46 5.60 19.00
N LYS A 162 -6.28 4.39 18.48
CA LYS A 162 -7.14 3.86 17.39
C LYS A 162 -8.37 3.11 17.89
N GLN A 163 -8.28 2.39 19.01
CA GLN A 163 -9.39 1.59 19.54
C GLN A 163 -9.30 1.45 21.05
N LYS A 164 -10.45 1.59 21.72
CA LYS A 164 -10.65 1.17 23.11
C LYS A 164 -11.63 0.00 23.12
N ASN A 165 -11.19 -1.13 23.62
CA ASN A 165 -12.02 -2.33 23.75
C ASN A 165 -12.20 -2.67 25.22
N GLY A 166 -13.42 -3.09 25.58
CA GLY A 166 -13.75 -3.50 26.93
C GLY A 166 -14.19 -2.33 27.84
N ASP A 167 -14.27 -2.61 29.11
CA ASP A 167 -14.71 -1.69 30.16
C ASP A 167 -13.52 -1.30 31.05
N ALA A 168 -13.01 -0.08 30.87
CA ALA A 168 -11.85 0.42 31.59
C ALA A 168 -12.08 0.46 33.10
N GLN A 169 -13.30 0.82 33.55
CA GLN A 169 -13.62 0.89 35.01
C GLN A 169 -13.62 -0.49 35.65
N LYS A 170 -14.17 -1.49 34.97
CA LYS A 170 -14.08 -2.89 35.44
C LYS A 170 -12.66 -3.43 35.45
N ALA A 171 -11.83 -3.08 34.47
CA ALA A 171 -10.44 -3.45 34.43
C ALA A 171 -9.68 -2.85 35.64
N GLU A 172 -9.81 -1.55 35.89
CA GLU A 172 -9.18 -0.89 37.03
C GLU A 172 -9.65 -1.49 38.37
N ALA A 173 -10.95 -1.76 38.52
CA ALA A 173 -11.47 -2.41 39.70
C ALA A 173 -10.93 -3.82 39.92
N ALA A 174 -10.72 -4.58 38.81
CA ALA A 174 -10.12 -5.91 38.87
C ALA A 174 -8.63 -5.85 39.29
N PHE A 175 -7.86 -4.88 38.76
CA PHE A 175 -6.47 -4.66 39.20
C PHE A 175 -6.40 -4.30 40.68
N ALA A 176 -7.30 -3.43 41.18
CA ALA A 176 -7.32 -3.02 42.60
C ALA A 176 -7.58 -4.19 43.56
N THR A 177 -8.21 -5.27 43.13
CA THR A 177 -8.59 -6.43 43.95
C THR A 177 -7.79 -7.70 43.56
N ALA A 178 -6.81 -7.61 42.68
CA ALA A 178 -6.00 -8.75 42.23
C ALA A 178 -5.05 -9.24 43.33
N ASP A 179 -4.95 -10.55 43.54
CA ASP A 179 -4.02 -11.17 44.51
C ASP A 179 -2.56 -10.95 44.12
N ALA A 180 -2.28 -10.81 42.83
CA ALA A 180 -0.94 -10.49 42.30
C ALA A 180 -1.06 -9.72 40.98
N ILE A 181 -0.17 -8.76 40.78
CA ILE A 181 -0.04 -8.00 39.53
C ILE A 181 1.35 -8.26 38.97
N VAL A 182 1.42 -8.60 37.70
CA VAL A 182 2.67 -8.74 36.95
C VAL A 182 2.68 -7.73 35.83
N GLU A 183 3.70 -6.91 35.76
CA GLU A 183 3.92 -5.93 34.70
C GLU A 183 5.11 -6.32 33.85
N GLY A 184 5.04 -6.05 32.54
CA GLY A 184 6.13 -6.30 31.61
C GLY A 184 6.04 -5.38 30.41
N GLU A 185 7.19 -4.92 29.93
CA GLU A 185 7.32 -4.16 28.71
C GLU A 185 7.92 -5.05 27.62
N TYR A 186 7.22 -5.12 26.48
CA TYR A 186 7.64 -5.95 25.35
C TYR A 186 7.80 -5.06 24.11
N ILE A 187 9.00 -5.05 23.52
CA ILE A 187 9.33 -4.22 22.36
C ILE A 187 9.75 -5.13 21.21
N THR A 188 9.10 -4.99 20.07
CA THR A 188 9.52 -5.63 18.83
C THR A 188 10.25 -4.65 17.93
N PRO A 189 11.30 -5.07 17.21
CA PRO A 189 11.90 -4.21 16.19
C PRO A 189 10.91 -4.00 15.03
N ARG A 190 11.06 -2.87 14.34
CA ARG A 190 10.34 -2.66 13.07
C ARG A 190 10.93 -3.60 12.01
N ILE A 191 10.07 -4.32 11.32
CA ILE A 191 10.44 -5.27 10.27
C ILE A 191 9.79 -4.84 8.97
N HIS A 192 10.57 -4.81 7.88
CA HIS A 192 10.05 -4.60 6.53
C HIS A 192 9.77 -5.93 5.85
N HIS A 193 8.71 -5.99 5.07
CA HIS A 193 8.30 -7.20 4.33
C HIS A 193 9.29 -7.58 3.23
N ALA A 194 10.01 -6.60 2.66
CA ALA A 194 11.09 -6.77 1.68
C ALA A 194 10.72 -7.75 0.56
N CYS A 195 9.52 -7.63 0.00
CA CYS A 195 9.04 -8.47 -1.09
C CYS A 195 10.02 -8.47 -2.25
N LEU A 196 10.26 -9.63 -2.89
CA LEU A 196 11.18 -9.73 -4.03
C LEU A 196 10.70 -8.85 -5.20
N GLU A 197 9.42 -8.95 -5.57
CA GLU A 197 8.76 -7.93 -6.38
C GLU A 197 8.40 -6.74 -5.50
N THR A 198 8.92 -5.56 -5.81
CA THR A 198 8.64 -4.34 -5.07
C THR A 198 7.18 -3.91 -5.22
N HIS A 199 6.70 -3.01 -4.35
CA HIS A 199 5.39 -2.38 -4.53
C HIS A 199 5.36 -1.61 -5.83
N GLY A 200 4.20 -1.61 -6.48
CA GLY A 200 4.01 -0.84 -7.70
C GLY A 200 2.90 -1.39 -8.58
N MET A 201 2.63 -0.64 -9.63
CA MET A 201 1.64 -1.01 -10.63
C MET A 201 1.88 -0.35 -11.98
N VAL A 202 1.20 -0.88 -13.00
CA VAL A 202 1.08 -0.26 -14.31
C VAL A 202 -0.37 0.17 -14.47
N VAL A 203 -0.59 1.47 -14.68
CA VAL A 203 -1.90 2.05 -14.94
C VAL A 203 -2.02 2.35 -16.43
N ASP A 204 -2.88 1.64 -17.13
CA ASP A 204 -3.22 1.93 -18.53
C ASP A 204 -4.52 2.73 -18.61
N TYR A 205 -4.40 4.05 -18.62
CA TYR A 205 -5.48 4.98 -18.85
C TYR A 205 -5.09 5.95 -19.97
N ARG A 206 -5.85 5.91 -21.06
CA ARG A 206 -5.56 6.68 -22.28
C ARG A 206 -6.54 7.84 -22.52
N GLY A 207 -7.30 8.21 -21.48
CA GLY A 207 -8.27 9.30 -21.54
C GLY A 207 -9.65 8.89 -22.06
N GLY A 208 -9.95 7.58 -22.07
CA GLY A 208 -11.28 7.04 -22.40
C GLY A 208 -12.15 6.79 -21.16
N ASP A 209 -13.17 5.97 -21.32
CA ASP A 209 -14.17 5.66 -20.29
C ASP A 209 -13.77 4.48 -19.40
N SER A 210 -12.61 3.89 -19.62
CA SER A 210 -12.13 2.73 -18.85
C SER A 210 -10.63 2.76 -18.63
N ALA A 211 -10.16 1.99 -17.65
CA ALA A 211 -8.76 1.81 -17.34
C ALA A 211 -8.45 0.36 -16.96
N THR A 212 -7.22 -0.06 -17.22
CA THR A 212 -6.69 -1.35 -16.73
C THR A 212 -5.51 -1.11 -15.80
N ILE A 213 -5.55 -1.74 -14.65
CA ILE A 213 -4.50 -1.67 -13.63
C ILE A 213 -3.85 -3.05 -13.51
N TYR A 214 -2.56 -3.13 -13.80
CA TYR A 214 -1.74 -4.31 -13.49
C TYR A 214 -1.05 -4.01 -12.16
N ALA A 215 -1.42 -4.72 -11.10
CA ALA A 215 -0.99 -4.38 -9.76
C ALA A 215 -0.20 -5.52 -9.09
N SER A 216 0.86 -5.19 -8.37
CA SER A 216 1.46 -6.09 -7.41
C SER A 216 0.70 -5.97 -6.10
N THR A 217 -0.38 -6.75 -5.93
CA THR A 217 -1.31 -6.62 -4.80
C THR A 217 -1.84 -7.95 -4.29
N GLN A 218 -2.23 -7.98 -3.02
CA GLN A 218 -2.97 -9.06 -2.36
C GLN A 218 -4.48 -8.86 -2.39
N GLY A 219 -4.96 -7.65 -2.78
CA GLY A 219 -6.37 -7.28 -2.78
C GLY A 219 -6.78 -6.54 -4.06
N THR A 220 -7.25 -7.26 -5.08
CA THR A 220 -7.65 -6.67 -6.36
C THR A 220 -8.85 -5.75 -6.23
N PHE A 221 -9.82 -6.12 -5.39
CA PHE A 221 -11.06 -5.36 -5.23
C PHE A 221 -10.86 -3.99 -4.54
N THR A 222 -9.92 -3.89 -3.60
CA THR A 222 -9.64 -2.60 -2.96
C THR A 222 -8.96 -1.63 -3.91
N ILE A 223 -8.14 -2.13 -4.83
CA ILE A 223 -7.40 -1.31 -5.78
C ILE A 223 -8.31 -0.68 -6.82
N HIS A 224 -9.26 -1.43 -7.40
CA HIS A 224 -10.05 -0.88 -8.50
C HIS A 224 -10.95 0.29 -8.06
N GLY A 225 -11.55 0.24 -6.87
CA GLY A 225 -12.35 1.33 -6.33
C GLY A 225 -11.54 2.60 -6.08
N ASP A 226 -10.37 2.46 -5.45
CA ASP A 226 -9.47 3.60 -5.21
C ASP A 226 -8.93 4.19 -6.52
N ALA A 227 -8.57 3.34 -7.49
CA ALA A 227 -8.08 3.78 -8.79
C ALA A 227 -9.19 4.48 -9.60
N ALA A 228 -10.42 3.98 -9.56
CA ALA A 228 -11.56 4.61 -10.19
C ALA A 228 -11.77 6.04 -9.67
N LYS A 229 -11.70 6.21 -8.36
CA LYS A 229 -11.80 7.52 -7.70
C LYS A 229 -10.68 8.48 -8.15
N GLU A 230 -9.42 8.03 -8.18
CA GLU A 230 -8.29 8.85 -8.64
C GLU A 230 -8.39 9.22 -10.12
N LEU A 231 -8.86 8.31 -10.96
CA LEU A 231 -9.04 8.53 -12.39
C LEU A 231 -10.30 9.34 -12.70
N GLY A 232 -11.28 9.35 -11.81
CA GLY A 232 -12.61 9.96 -12.02
C GLY A 232 -13.48 9.12 -12.92
N LEU A 233 -13.38 7.80 -12.81
CA LEU A 233 -14.17 6.80 -13.54
C LEU A 233 -15.20 6.13 -12.64
N ALA A 234 -16.20 5.50 -13.25
CA ALA A 234 -17.07 4.57 -12.54
C ALA A 234 -16.27 3.33 -12.12
N GLU A 235 -16.62 2.75 -10.98
CA GLU A 235 -15.87 1.61 -10.41
C GLU A 235 -15.84 0.40 -11.36
N ASN A 236 -16.97 0.11 -12.02
CA ASN A 236 -17.09 -0.95 -13.01
C ASN A 236 -16.35 -0.68 -14.33
N ALA A 237 -15.81 0.53 -14.52
CA ALA A 237 -15.00 0.89 -15.67
C ALA A 237 -13.50 0.64 -15.48
N VAL A 238 -13.10 0.23 -14.28
CA VAL A 238 -11.71 -0.10 -13.95
C VAL A 238 -11.54 -1.59 -13.76
N THR A 239 -10.60 -2.17 -14.48
CA THR A 239 -10.22 -3.59 -14.33
C THR A 239 -8.87 -3.68 -13.62
N THR A 240 -8.79 -4.44 -12.53
CA THR A 240 -7.52 -4.77 -11.87
C THR A 240 -7.10 -6.19 -12.16
N THR A 241 -5.88 -6.36 -12.66
CA THR A 241 -5.30 -7.65 -13.05
C THR A 241 -4.07 -7.97 -12.22
N VAL A 242 -4.02 -9.19 -11.68
CA VAL A 242 -2.86 -9.77 -10.98
C VAL A 242 -2.75 -11.23 -11.42
N GLU A 243 -1.88 -11.52 -12.36
CA GLU A 243 -1.65 -12.91 -12.78
C GLU A 243 -0.71 -13.63 -11.80
N HIS A 244 0.40 -12.99 -11.48
CA HIS A 244 1.40 -13.49 -10.54
C HIS A 244 1.90 -12.33 -9.67
N MET A 245 2.17 -12.61 -8.41
CA MET A 245 2.68 -11.63 -7.45
C MET A 245 3.94 -12.18 -6.76
N GLY A 246 4.98 -11.37 -6.71
CA GLY A 246 6.29 -11.72 -6.17
C GLY A 246 6.45 -11.44 -4.67
N GLY A 247 5.40 -11.74 -3.90
CA GLY A 247 5.35 -11.56 -2.44
C GLY A 247 4.54 -10.33 -2.02
N GLY A 248 3.87 -10.44 -0.89
CA GLY A 248 3.08 -9.34 -0.30
C GLY A 248 3.17 -9.33 1.21
N PHE A 249 3.05 -10.51 1.86
CA PHE A 249 3.24 -10.75 3.30
C PHE A 249 2.42 -9.81 4.21
N GLY A 250 1.31 -9.26 3.72
CA GLY A 250 0.46 -8.33 4.46
C GLY A 250 0.66 -6.85 4.10
N SER A 251 1.60 -6.50 3.21
CA SER A 251 1.92 -5.10 2.90
C SER A 251 1.26 -4.54 1.63
N LYS A 252 0.62 -5.38 0.80
CA LYS A 252 0.11 -4.98 -0.52
C LYS A 252 -1.41 -5.07 -0.61
N PHE A 253 -2.16 -4.30 0.18
CA PHE A 253 -3.61 -4.39 0.19
C PHE A 253 -4.35 -3.22 -0.47
N GLY A 254 -3.79 -2.05 -0.56
CA GLY A 254 -4.44 -0.85 -1.11
C GLY A 254 -3.78 -0.34 -2.38
N LEU A 255 -4.36 0.71 -2.94
CA LEU A 255 -3.78 1.43 -4.09
C LEU A 255 -2.38 1.99 -3.75
N GLY A 256 -2.16 2.33 -2.51
CA GLY A 256 -0.92 2.92 -2.06
C GLY A 256 -0.63 4.29 -2.69
N LEU A 257 0.45 4.91 -2.27
CA LEU A 257 0.91 6.15 -2.86
C LEU A 257 1.42 5.93 -4.29
N GLU A 258 2.07 4.81 -4.54
CA GLU A 258 2.60 4.43 -5.85
C GLU A 258 1.49 4.33 -6.89
N GLY A 259 0.38 3.70 -6.54
CA GLY A 259 -0.76 3.60 -7.42
C GLY A 259 -1.49 4.92 -7.64
N MET A 260 -1.66 5.70 -6.58
CA MET A 260 -2.23 7.04 -6.69
C MET A 260 -1.40 7.93 -7.63
N LEU A 261 -0.08 7.95 -7.47
CA LEU A 261 0.81 8.72 -8.33
C LEU A 261 0.81 8.18 -9.76
N ALA A 262 0.79 6.86 -9.96
CA ALA A 262 0.68 6.25 -11.28
C ALA A 262 -0.64 6.62 -11.98
N CYS A 263 -1.77 6.60 -11.27
CA CYS A 263 -3.08 7.04 -11.78
C CYS A 263 -3.04 8.50 -12.23
N ARG A 264 -2.52 9.39 -11.39
CA ARG A 264 -2.43 10.83 -11.70
C ARG A 264 -1.53 11.11 -12.91
N LEU A 265 -0.38 10.45 -12.97
CA LEU A 265 0.54 10.56 -14.10
C LEU A 265 -0.06 9.99 -15.38
N SER A 266 -0.73 8.83 -15.32
CA SER A 266 -1.42 8.25 -16.46
C SER A 266 -2.56 9.14 -16.97
N LYS A 267 -3.34 9.72 -16.05
CA LYS A 267 -4.40 10.69 -16.37
C LYS A 267 -3.85 11.93 -17.05
N GLN A 268 -2.76 12.49 -16.56
CA GLN A 268 -2.14 13.69 -17.14
C GLN A 268 -1.53 13.42 -18.51
N THR A 269 -0.88 12.28 -18.70
CA THR A 269 -0.15 11.97 -19.94
C THR A 269 -1.00 11.23 -20.97
N ARG A 270 -2.16 10.72 -20.60
CA ARG A 270 -3.03 9.83 -21.39
C ARG A 270 -2.25 8.65 -21.99
N SER A 271 -1.35 8.11 -21.21
CA SER A 271 -0.46 7.03 -21.60
C SER A 271 -0.38 6.00 -20.46
N PRO A 272 -0.07 4.74 -20.75
CA PRO A 272 0.23 3.78 -19.70
C PRO A 272 1.42 4.26 -18.88
N VAL A 273 1.32 4.21 -17.56
CA VAL A 273 2.40 4.59 -16.64
C VAL A 273 2.74 3.43 -15.74
N LYS A 274 4.00 3.04 -15.73
CA LYS A 274 4.57 2.06 -14.82
C LYS A 274 5.31 2.76 -13.70
N LEU A 275 4.84 2.59 -12.47
CA LEU A 275 5.52 3.00 -11.27
C LEU A 275 5.77 1.78 -10.40
N MET A 276 7.01 1.29 -10.39
CA MET A 276 7.48 0.26 -9.48
C MET A 276 8.52 0.88 -8.56
N PHE A 277 8.40 0.63 -7.27
CA PHE A 277 9.38 1.08 -6.30
C PHE A 277 10.76 0.47 -6.58
N THR A 278 11.80 1.24 -6.34
CA THR A 278 13.16 0.72 -6.25
C THR A 278 13.31 -0.07 -4.96
N ARG A 279 14.39 -0.84 -4.80
CA ARG A 279 14.66 -1.54 -3.55
C ARG A 279 14.85 -0.55 -2.38
N TYR A 280 15.41 0.62 -2.63
CA TYR A 280 15.49 1.68 -1.64
C TYR A 280 14.09 2.17 -1.20
N ASP A 281 13.21 2.47 -2.17
CA ASP A 281 11.84 2.89 -1.88
C ASP A 281 11.09 1.84 -1.05
N GLU A 282 11.30 0.55 -1.35
CA GLU A 282 10.69 -0.56 -0.63
C GLU A 282 11.03 -0.55 0.87
N PHE A 283 12.27 -0.18 1.21
CA PHE A 283 12.71 -0.12 2.62
C PHE A 283 12.34 1.18 3.35
N VAL A 284 12.12 2.27 2.65
CA VAL A 284 11.81 3.56 3.29
C VAL A 284 10.34 3.91 3.28
N MET A 285 9.53 3.24 2.48
CA MET A 285 8.14 3.64 2.23
C MET A 285 7.14 2.50 2.28
N ALA A 286 7.50 1.31 1.80
CA ALA A 286 6.55 0.24 1.57
C ALA A 286 6.27 -0.59 2.82
N GLY A 287 4.99 -0.92 3.03
CA GLY A 287 4.58 -2.03 3.86
C GLY A 287 4.83 -1.90 5.36
N ASN A 288 4.20 -0.92 5.98
CA ASN A 288 4.13 -0.85 7.45
C ASN A 288 2.74 -1.17 7.97
#